data_913eb2bfafc90ab61fcf186c6df86d73
#
_entry.id   913eb2bfafc90ab61fcf186c6df86d73
#
_cell.length_a   1.000
_cell.length_b   1.000
_cell.length_c   1.000
_cell.angle_alpha   90.00
_cell.angle_beta   90.00
_cell.angle_gamma   90.00
#
_symmetry.space_group_name_H-M   'P 1'
#
loop_
_entity.id
_entity.type
_entity.pdbx_description
1 polymer ?
#
loop_
_entity_poly.entity_id
_entity_poly.type
_entity_poly.pdbx_seq_one_letter_code
_entity_poly.pdbx_strand_id
1 'polypeptide(L)'
;MMSGLLIRGGTIVNEGESYRGWIVVEDERIARTGRGDYPRPEFDGETIDAEGMYVLPGVIDDQVHFREPGLTYKGDLHSESIAAAAGGVTSYMDMPNVKPPTVTNALLEEKLERAAETSVVNYSFYLGATNDNIEQIRRLDPKRVCGVKLFMGSSTGNMLVDDERALRALFAESPVPIAAHCEDEPTVRADMERFRTLYGESGLTVAMHPLIRSAEACLRSSEKAVSLAERYGGRLHVLHLSTARELSLFDRDKPLEQKRITCEVCVHHLWFSDADYARKGNLIKWNPAVKTAANRDALRAGLLDGAVDVVAT
;
A
#
# COMPACT_ATOMS: atom_id res chain seq x y z
N MET A 1 -13.66 34.96 -10.60
CA MET A 1 -13.72 34.32 -11.93
C MET A 1 -13.29 32.88 -11.71
N MET A 2 -14.15 31.91 -11.97
CA MET A 2 -13.80 30.49 -11.91
C MET A 2 -12.77 30.21 -13.01
N SER A 3 -11.54 29.93 -12.66
CA SER A 3 -10.52 29.56 -13.64
C SER A 3 -10.73 28.09 -14.02
N GLY A 4 -11.29 27.85 -15.20
CA GLY A 4 -11.38 26.50 -15.74
C GLY A 4 -10.01 26.03 -16.27
N LEU A 5 -9.81 24.69 -16.30
CA LEU A 5 -8.67 24.04 -16.95
C LEU A 5 -9.19 23.08 -18.02
N LEU A 6 -8.69 23.24 -19.25
CA LEU A 6 -8.91 22.31 -20.34
C LEU A 6 -7.64 21.48 -20.58
N ILE A 7 -7.74 20.16 -20.50
CA ILE A 7 -6.72 19.23 -20.98
C ILE A 7 -7.23 18.65 -22.29
N ARG A 8 -6.48 18.76 -23.39
CA ARG A 8 -6.94 18.32 -24.72
C ARG A 8 -5.85 17.60 -25.52
N GLY A 9 -6.28 16.80 -26.50
CA GLY A 9 -5.39 16.16 -27.48
C GLY A 9 -4.72 14.89 -27.00
N GLY A 10 -4.71 14.63 -25.70
CA GLY A 10 -4.07 13.46 -25.10
C GLY A 10 -4.85 12.15 -25.28
N THR A 11 -4.18 11.04 -25.07
CA THR A 11 -4.80 9.71 -24.94
C THR A 11 -5.24 9.50 -23.50
N ILE A 12 -6.54 9.60 -23.25
CA ILE A 12 -7.13 9.33 -21.93
C ILE A 12 -7.17 7.82 -21.71
N VAL A 13 -6.64 7.36 -20.58
CA VAL A 13 -6.68 5.96 -20.16
C VAL A 13 -7.36 5.88 -18.80
N ASN A 14 -8.54 5.29 -18.76
CA ASN A 14 -9.34 5.16 -17.55
C ASN A 14 -10.31 3.98 -17.65
N GLU A 15 -10.50 3.23 -16.58
CA GLU A 15 -11.48 2.12 -16.45
C GLU A 15 -11.45 1.12 -17.62
N GLY A 16 -10.23 0.72 -18.04
CA GLY A 16 -10.03 -0.25 -19.10
C GLY A 16 -10.21 0.31 -20.53
N GLU A 17 -10.54 1.58 -20.68
CA GLU A 17 -10.63 2.26 -21.96
C GLU A 17 -9.42 3.15 -22.25
N SER A 18 -9.10 3.29 -23.54
CA SER A 18 -8.06 4.19 -24.02
C SER A 18 -8.56 4.91 -25.27
N TYR A 19 -8.62 6.24 -25.24
CA TYR A 19 -9.14 7.04 -26.34
C TYR A 19 -8.54 8.44 -26.37
N ARG A 20 -8.40 9.03 -27.56
CA ARG A 20 -8.07 10.45 -27.70
C ARG A 20 -9.25 11.31 -27.25
N GLY A 21 -8.98 12.31 -26.40
CA GLY A 21 -10.07 13.09 -25.85
C GLY A 21 -9.64 14.38 -25.15
N TRP A 22 -10.57 14.92 -24.39
CA TRP A 22 -10.38 16.13 -23.61
C TRP A 22 -11.12 16.06 -22.27
N ILE A 23 -10.62 16.85 -21.32
CA ILE A 23 -11.15 16.96 -19.95
C ILE A 23 -11.26 18.45 -19.63
N VAL A 24 -12.42 18.87 -19.10
CA VAL A 24 -12.61 20.19 -18.51
C VAL A 24 -12.71 20.04 -17.01
N VAL A 25 -11.87 20.76 -16.30
CA VAL A 25 -11.91 20.89 -14.83
C VAL A 25 -12.43 22.27 -14.49
N GLU A 26 -13.44 22.35 -13.64
CA GLU A 26 -13.99 23.57 -13.07
C GLU A 26 -13.84 23.49 -11.56
N ASP A 27 -13.20 24.48 -10.97
CA ASP A 27 -12.75 24.45 -9.57
C ASP A 27 -11.85 23.23 -9.33
N GLU A 28 -12.26 22.31 -8.43
CA GLU A 28 -11.51 21.11 -8.05
C GLU A 28 -12.11 19.82 -8.64
N ARG A 29 -12.99 19.92 -9.63
CA ARG A 29 -13.74 18.78 -10.16
C ARG A 29 -13.66 18.66 -11.67
N ILE A 30 -13.61 17.42 -12.15
CA ILE A 30 -13.83 17.11 -13.56
C ILE A 30 -15.30 17.41 -13.87
N ALA A 31 -15.53 18.51 -14.60
CA ALA A 31 -16.87 18.95 -14.95
C ALA A 31 -17.39 18.22 -16.20
N ARG A 32 -16.51 17.99 -17.18
CA ARG A 32 -16.87 17.34 -18.46
C ARG A 32 -15.69 16.60 -19.04
N THR A 33 -15.98 15.51 -19.74
CA THR A 33 -15.03 14.78 -20.58
C THR A 33 -15.63 14.54 -21.95
N GLY A 34 -14.81 14.32 -22.96
CA GLY A 34 -15.28 13.96 -24.30
C GLY A 34 -14.23 13.28 -25.16
N ARG A 35 -14.69 12.59 -26.18
CA ARG A 35 -13.84 11.89 -27.16
C ARG A 35 -13.55 12.80 -28.36
N GLY A 36 -12.38 12.60 -28.97
CA GLY A 36 -11.92 13.39 -30.12
C GLY A 36 -11.47 14.79 -29.74
N ASP A 37 -11.64 15.74 -30.65
CA ASP A 37 -11.23 17.11 -30.43
C ASP A 37 -12.21 17.89 -29.56
N TYR A 38 -11.70 18.87 -28.82
CA TYR A 38 -12.55 19.75 -28.02
C TYR A 38 -13.47 20.57 -28.96
N PRO A 39 -14.80 20.59 -28.73
CA PRO A 39 -15.78 21.06 -29.72
C PRO A 39 -15.83 22.57 -29.90
N ARG A 40 -15.07 23.34 -29.11
CA ARG A 40 -15.02 24.79 -29.20
C ARG A 40 -13.64 25.28 -29.61
N PRO A 41 -13.50 26.32 -30.42
CA PRO A 41 -12.20 26.86 -30.83
C PRO A 41 -11.44 27.51 -29.66
N GLU A 42 -12.17 28.07 -28.70
CA GLU A 42 -11.62 28.77 -27.53
C GLU A 42 -12.18 28.20 -26.24
N PHE A 43 -11.36 28.27 -25.20
CA PHE A 43 -11.73 27.92 -23.84
C PHE A 43 -11.40 29.11 -22.93
N ASP A 44 -12.35 29.49 -22.07
CA ASP A 44 -12.14 30.56 -21.10
C ASP A 44 -11.48 29.97 -19.85
N GLY A 45 -10.14 29.98 -19.82
CA GLY A 45 -9.32 29.41 -18.78
C GLY A 45 -7.97 28.91 -19.29
N GLU A 46 -7.26 28.18 -18.45
CA GLU A 46 -5.99 27.56 -18.80
C GLU A 46 -6.18 26.34 -19.70
N THR A 47 -5.28 26.16 -20.67
CA THR A 47 -5.31 25.00 -21.56
C THR A 47 -3.98 24.26 -21.51
N ILE A 48 -4.03 22.94 -21.24
CA ILE A 48 -2.91 22.02 -21.39
C ILE A 48 -3.09 21.26 -22.70
N ASP A 49 -2.16 21.43 -23.62
CA ASP A 49 -2.07 20.61 -24.81
C ASP A 49 -1.30 19.33 -24.48
N ALA A 50 -2.02 18.21 -24.48
CA ALA A 50 -1.49 16.88 -24.14
C ALA A 50 -1.28 16.01 -25.39
N GLU A 51 -1.13 16.60 -26.59
CA GLU A 51 -0.88 15.85 -27.82
C GLU A 51 0.33 14.93 -27.67
N GLY A 52 0.16 13.64 -27.99
CA GLY A 52 1.18 12.62 -27.84
C GLY A 52 1.41 12.11 -26.39
N MET A 53 0.67 12.62 -25.42
CA MET A 53 0.77 12.19 -23.99
C MET A 53 -0.39 11.27 -23.62
N TYR A 54 -0.15 10.43 -22.60
CA TYR A 54 -1.21 9.74 -21.89
C TYR A 54 -1.72 10.61 -20.74
N VAL A 55 -3.04 10.64 -20.58
CA VAL A 55 -3.73 11.32 -19.48
C VAL A 55 -4.40 10.25 -18.62
N LEU A 56 -3.91 10.11 -17.39
CA LEU A 56 -4.38 9.12 -16.44
C LEU A 56 -5.01 9.81 -15.22
N PRO A 57 -5.92 9.14 -14.50
CA PRO A 57 -6.26 9.57 -13.14
C PRO A 57 -5.02 9.68 -12.25
N GLY A 58 -5.04 10.61 -11.30
CA GLY A 58 -3.99 10.68 -10.30
C GLY A 58 -3.88 9.38 -9.54
N VAL A 59 -2.65 8.89 -9.35
CA VAL A 59 -2.41 7.62 -8.65
C VAL A 59 -2.77 7.76 -7.16
N ILE A 60 -3.40 6.72 -6.61
CA ILE A 60 -3.62 6.55 -5.18
C ILE A 60 -2.63 5.49 -4.70
N ASP A 61 -1.72 5.86 -3.80
CA ASP A 61 -0.78 4.95 -3.17
C ASP A 61 -1.31 4.58 -1.77
N ASP A 62 -1.74 3.36 -1.60
CA ASP A 62 -2.39 2.91 -0.38
C ASP A 62 -1.41 2.37 0.68
N GLN A 63 -0.10 2.40 0.40
CA GLN A 63 0.91 1.97 1.34
C GLN A 63 2.18 2.84 1.29
N VAL A 64 2.24 3.88 2.09
CA VAL A 64 3.45 4.69 2.25
C VAL A 64 3.94 4.75 3.69
N HIS A 65 5.21 5.11 3.87
CA HIS A 65 5.84 5.31 5.17
C HIS A 65 6.56 6.66 5.21
N PHE A 66 5.83 7.74 5.42
CA PHE A 66 6.37 9.11 5.46
C PHE A 66 7.09 9.45 6.77
N ARG A 67 6.93 8.60 7.79
CA ARG A 67 7.75 8.60 9.01
C ARG A 67 7.52 9.75 9.99
N GLU A 68 6.59 10.64 9.75
CA GLU A 68 6.19 11.67 10.70
C GLU A 68 4.95 11.22 11.51
N PRO A 69 4.94 11.43 12.84
CA PRO A 69 5.93 12.12 13.66
C PRO A 69 7.14 11.27 14.08
N GLY A 70 8.18 11.93 14.58
CA GLY A 70 9.27 11.34 15.37
C GLY A 70 10.35 10.57 14.64
N LEU A 71 10.22 10.34 13.33
CA LEU A 71 11.22 9.69 12.47
C LEU A 71 11.57 10.56 11.25
N THR A 72 11.41 11.87 11.36
CA THR A 72 11.53 12.85 10.27
C THR A 72 12.94 12.95 9.66
N TYR A 73 13.95 12.37 10.30
CA TYR A 73 15.28 12.19 9.69
C TYR A 73 15.28 11.22 8.48
N LYS A 74 14.19 10.48 8.28
CA LYS A 74 13.99 9.59 7.11
C LYS A 74 13.13 10.25 6.03
N GLY A 75 12.18 11.08 6.43
CA GLY A 75 11.21 11.77 5.59
C GLY A 75 10.11 12.36 6.48
N ASP A 76 9.37 13.33 5.96
CA ASP A 76 8.24 13.97 6.63
C ASP A 76 7.05 14.11 5.67
N LEU A 77 5.87 14.51 6.20
CA LEU A 77 4.65 14.62 5.41
C LEU A 77 4.78 15.64 4.26
N HIS A 78 5.55 16.72 4.46
CA HIS A 78 5.74 17.72 3.42
C HIS A 78 6.63 17.22 2.29
N SER A 79 7.86 16.80 2.62
CA SER A 79 8.85 16.36 1.62
C SER A 79 8.36 15.14 0.83
N GLU A 80 7.75 14.16 1.51
CA GLU A 80 7.28 12.93 0.87
C GLU A 80 6.01 13.17 0.05
N SER A 81 5.12 14.09 0.45
CA SER A 81 3.96 14.46 -0.38
C SER A 81 4.37 15.20 -1.65
N ILE A 82 5.44 16.01 -1.62
CA ILE A 82 6.04 16.60 -2.83
C ILE A 82 6.63 15.52 -3.73
N ALA A 83 7.35 14.54 -3.17
CA ALA A 83 7.90 13.42 -3.92
C ALA A 83 6.77 12.58 -4.56
N ALA A 84 5.69 12.34 -3.83
CA ALA A 84 4.49 11.67 -4.32
C ALA A 84 3.89 12.42 -5.52
N ALA A 85 3.66 13.73 -5.38
CA ALA A 85 3.15 14.59 -6.47
C ALA A 85 4.05 14.55 -7.71
N ALA A 86 5.37 14.62 -7.52
CA ALA A 86 6.34 14.54 -8.60
C ALA A 86 6.31 13.18 -9.33
N GLY A 87 5.91 12.11 -8.65
CA GLY A 87 5.68 10.78 -9.21
C GLY A 87 4.29 10.55 -9.82
N GLY A 88 3.39 11.56 -9.76
CA GLY A 88 2.01 11.44 -10.23
C GLY A 88 1.05 10.83 -9.20
N VAL A 89 1.47 10.64 -7.95
CA VAL A 89 0.62 10.22 -6.84
C VAL A 89 -0.11 11.45 -6.30
N THR A 90 -1.43 11.44 -6.37
CA THR A 90 -2.29 12.55 -5.94
C THR A 90 -2.99 12.29 -4.62
N SER A 91 -2.91 11.06 -4.12
CA SER A 91 -3.47 10.65 -2.83
C SER A 91 -2.60 9.55 -2.22
N TYR A 92 -2.35 9.60 -0.92
CA TYR A 92 -1.63 8.55 -0.21
C TYR A 92 -2.32 8.10 1.07
N MET A 93 -1.99 6.88 1.51
CA MET A 93 -2.41 6.31 2.78
C MET A 93 -1.17 5.92 3.59
N ASP A 94 -0.87 6.70 4.66
CA ASP A 94 0.37 6.53 5.41
C ASP A 94 0.20 5.64 6.65
N MET A 95 1.22 4.83 6.88
CA MET A 95 1.27 3.79 7.89
C MET A 95 1.51 4.34 9.31
N PRO A 96 1.06 3.61 10.36
CA PRO A 96 1.08 4.10 11.75
C PRO A 96 2.41 3.89 12.48
N ASN A 97 3.40 3.23 11.89
CA ASN A 97 4.67 2.88 12.56
C ASN A 97 5.66 4.05 12.59
N VAL A 98 5.31 5.04 13.33
CA VAL A 98 6.02 6.30 13.63
C VAL A 98 6.33 6.41 15.13
N LYS A 99 6.79 7.55 15.65
CA LYS A 99 7.11 7.75 17.08
C LYS A 99 6.45 9.03 17.62
N PRO A 100 5.47 8.90 18.53
CA PRO A 100 4.84 7.66 19.01
C PRO A 100 4.06 6.95 17.89
N PRO A 101 3.83 5.62 17.95
CA PRO A 101 3.03 4.92 16.95
C PRO A 101 1.56 5.39 17.01
N THR A 102 0.92 5.55 15.85
CA THR A 102 -0.46 6.03 15.74
C THR A 102 -1.45 4.90 16.09
N VAL A 103 -1.65 4.65 17.38
CA VAL A 103 -2.48 3.54 17.92
C VAL A 103 -3.69 4.01 18.72
N THR A 104 -3.91 5.32 18.79
CA THR A 104 -5.11 5.94 19.42
C THR A 104 -5.76 6.94 18.49
N ASN A 105 -7.07 7.19 18.69
CA ASN A 105 -7.78 8.18 17.89
C ASN A 105 -7.22 9.60 18.10
N ALA A 106 -6.70 9.93 19.27
CA ALA A 106 -6.05 11.22 19.53
C ALA A 106 -4.80 11.41 18.66
N LEU A 107 -3.89 10.42 18.63
CA LEU A 107 -2.70 10.47 17.79
C LEU A 107 -3.02 10.45 16.28
N LEU A 108 -4.12 9.82 15.90
CA LEU A 108 -4.61 9.85 14.52
C LEU A 108 -5.09 11.26 14.15
N GLU A 109 -5.81 11.93 15.03
CA GLU A 109 -6.28 13.30 14.80
C GLU A 109 -5.10 14.29 14.70
N GLU A 110 -4.14 14.23 15.62
CA GLU A 110 -2.90 15.02 15.55
C GLU A 110 -2.18 14.87 14.21
N LYS A 111 -2.15 13.63 13.67
CA LYS A 111 -1.52 13.34 12.37
C LYS A 111 -2.33 13.91 11.21
N LEU A 112 -3.66 13.86 11.27
CA LEU A 112 -4.56 14.48 10.28
C LEU A 112 -4.41 16.01 10.28
N GLU A 113 -4.38 16.65 11.45
CA GLU A 113 -4.16 18.09 11.59
C GLU A 113 -2.79 18.49 11.01
N ARG A 114 -1.74 17.74 11.32
CA ARG A 114 -0.41 18.00 10.78
C ARG A 114 -0.36 17.88 9.25
N ALA A 115 -1.02 16.89 8.67
CA ALA A 115 -1.09 16.73 7.22
C ALA A 115 -1.89 17.85 6.55
N ALA A 116 -2.94 18.36 7.21
CA ALA A 116 -3.71 19.49 6.70
C ALA A 116 -2.86 20.77 6.53
N GLU A 117 -1.82 20.92 7.36
CA GLU A 117 -0.89 22.06 7.27
C GLU A 117 0.23 21.86 6.25
N THR A 118 0.63 20.60 5.95
CA THR A 118 1.91 20.34 5.31
C THR A 118 1.82 19.51 4.03
N SER A 119 0.79 18.67 3.86
CA SER A 119 0.67 17.83 2.67
C SER A 119 0.24 18.63 1.44
N VAL A 120 0.88 18.38 0.30
CA VAL A 120 0.54 19.02 -1.00
C VAL A 120 -0.38 18.15 -1.85
N VAL A 121 -0.70 16.91 -1.41
CA VAL A 121 -1.65 16.00 -2.06
C VAL A 121 -2.65 15.46 -1.05
N ASN A 122 -3.71 14.79 -1.50
CA ASN A 122 -4.70 14.20 -0.61
C ASN A 122 -4.10 13.09 0.25
N TYR A 123 -4.65 12.88 1.44
CA TYR A 123 -4.10 11.92 2.41
C TYR A 123 -5.18 11.22 3.22
N SER A 124 -4.84 10.05 3.69
CA SER A 124 -5.48 9.36 4.80
C SER A 124 -4.43 8.57 5.59
N PHE A 125 -4.82 8.10 6.77
CA PHE A 125 -3.92 7.40 7.69
C PHE A 125 -4.52 6.11 8.18
N TYR A 126 -3.66 5.11 8.42
CA TYR A 126 -4.03 3.90 9.13
C TYR A 126 -3.89 4.09 10.64
N LEU A 127 -4.88 3.59 11.40
CA LEU A 127 -4.68 3.34 12.82
C LEU A 127 -3.95 2.00 12.99
N GLY A 128 -2.90 1.96 13.83
CA GLY A 128 -2.21 0.72 14.16
C GLY A 128 -3.01 -0.13 15.14
N ALA A 129 -3.19 -1.42 14.85
CA ALA A 129 -3.72 -2.38 15.80
C ALA A 129 -2.66 -2.77 16.84
N THR A 130 -3.11 -3.02 18.06
CA THR A 130 -2.33 -3.63 19.16
C THR A 130 -3.18 -4.72 19.83
N ASN A 131 -2.58 -5.49 20.73
CA ASN A 131 -3.33 -6.52 21.47
C ASN A 131 -4.44 -5.95 22.40
N ASP A 132 -4.44 -4.65 22.66
CA ASP A 132 -5.27 -4.01 23.69
C ASP A 132 -6.06 -2.77 23.25
N ASN A 133 -6.01 -2.36 21.95
CA ASN A 133 -6.63 -1.12 21.50
C ASN A 133 -7.93 -1.28 20.70
N ILE A 134 -8.65 -2.38 20.83
CA ILE A 134 -9.89 -2.63 20.08
C ILE A 134 -10.95 -1.53 20.26
N GLU A 135 -11.02 -0.91 21.45
CA GLU A 135 -11.94 0.19 21.72
C GLU A 135 -11.64 1.47 20.91
N GLN A 136 -10.38 1.68 20.55
CA GLN A 136 -9.98 2.76 19.63
C GLN A 136 -10.46 2.43 18.21
N ILE A 137 -10.31 1.17 17.79
CA ILE A 137 -10.70 0.70 16.45
C ILE A 137 -12.21 0.78 16.24
N ARG A 138 -13.03 0.36 17.21
CA ARG A 138 -14.50 0.43 17.16
C ARG A 138 -15.05 1.84 16.93
N ARG A 139 -14.29 2.87 17.34
CA ARG A 139 -14.67 4.28 17.26
C ARG A 139 -14.21 4.98 15.99
N LEU A 140 -13.54 4.27 15.07
CA LEU A 140 -13.07 4.86 13.81
C LEU A 140 -14.26 5.31 12.95
N ASP A 141 -14.13 6.50 12.36
CA ASP A 141 -15.06 6.98 11.33
C ASP A 141 -14.59 6.48 9.94
N PRO A 142 -15.34 5.58 9.27
CA PRO A 142 -14.97 5.07 7.94
C PRO A 142 -14.87 6.13 6.85
N LYS A 143 -15.37 7.34 7.09
CA LYS A 143 -15.27 8.46 6.12
C LYS A 143 -13.96 9.23 6.24
N ARG A 144 -13.22 9.04 7.33
CA ARG A 144 -12.00 9.80 7.63
C ARG A 144 -10.73 8.95 7.63
N VAL A 145 -10.88 7.64 7.81
CA VAL A 145 -9.76 6.71 8.03
C VAL A 145 -9.78 5.62 6.97
N CYS A 146 -8.66 5.43 6.28
CA CYS A 146 -8.56 4.44 5.20
C CYS A 146 -8.59 2.99 5.72
N GLY A 147 -8.08 2.72 6.92
CA GLY A 147 -8.05 1.36 7.45
C GLY A 147 -7.35 1.23 8.80
N VAL A 148 -7.27 -0.01 9.25
CA VAL A 148 -6.45 -0.44 10.39
C VAL A 148 -5.25 -1.19 9.87
N LYS A 149 -4.04 -0.81 10.29
CA LYS A 149 -2.81 -1.55 10.01
C LYS A 149 -2.62 -2.66 11.04
N LEU A 150 -2.53 -3.88 10.56
CA LEU A 150 -2.23 -5.08 11.34
C LEU A 150 -0.82 -5.58 11.03
N PHE A 151 0.00 -5.80 12.06
CA PHE A 151 1.27 -6.51 11.94
C PHE A 151 1.12 -7.91 12.57
N MET A 152 1.12 -8.94 11.75
CA MET A 152 1.11 -10.34 12.18
C MET A 152 2.55 -10.91 12.35
N GLY A 153 3.56 -10.07 12.12
CA GLY A 153 4.99 -10.33 12.28
C GLY A 153 5.79 -9.07 12.01
N SER A 154 7.09 -9.10 12.31
CA SER A 154 8.06 -8.04 11.94
C SER A 154 7.68 -6.63 12.34
N SER A 155 7.06 -6.46 13.48
CA SER A 155 6.67 -5.14 14.00
C SER A 155 7.75 -4.53 14.88
N THR A 156 7.71 -3.19 14.98
CA THR A 156 8.49 -2.41 15.95
C THR A 156 7.56 -1.89 17.04
N GLY A 157 8.06 -1.90 18.28
CA GLY A 157 7.26 -1.47 19.45
C GLY A 157 6.18 -2.48 19.82
N ASN A 158 5.00 -1.98 20.23
CA ASN A 158 3.88 -2.81 20.71
C ASN A 158 2.82 -3.10 19.63
N MET A 159 3.15 -2.92 18.34
CA MET A 159 2.19 -3.12 17.25
C MET A 159 2.16 -4.54 16.68
N LEU A 160 2.93 -5.49 17.24
CA LEU A 160 2.74 -6.91 16.94
C LEU A 160 1.43 -7.38 17.57
N VAL A 161 0.52 -7.93 16.75
CA VAL A 161 -0.72 -8.52 17.25
C VAL A 161 -0.61 -10.04 17.10
N ASP A 162 -0.40 -10.70 18.22
CA ASP A 162 -0.21 -12.15 18.34
C ASP A 162 -1.25 -12.82 19.28
N ASP A 163 -1.98 -12.02 20.06
CA ASP A 163 -3.10 -12.50 20.86
C ASP A 163 -4.30 -12.88 19.99
N GLU A 164 -4.77 -14.12 20.11
CA GLU A 164 -5.89 -14.64 19.29
C GLU A 164 -7.23 -13.94 19.59
N ARG A 165 -7.44 -13.44 20.81
CA ARG A 165 -8.66 -12.71 21.17
C ARG A 165 -8.66 -11.34 20.51
N ALA A 166 -7.50 -10.66 20.50
CA ALA A 166 -7.33 -9.39 19.81
C ALA A 166 -7.54 -9.54 18.30
N LEU A 167 -6.92 -10.54 17.67
CA LEU A 167 -7.13 -10.87 16.26
C LEU A 167 -8.61 -11.14 15.95
N ARG A 168 -9.27 -12.00 16.75
CA ARG A 168 -10.68 -12.27 16.58
C ARG A 168 -11.56 -11.02 16.66
N ALA A 169 -11.34 -10.20 17.69
CA ALA A 169 -12.09 -8.96 17.88
C ALA A 169 -11.85 -8.00 16.71
N LEU A 170 -10.61 -7.84 16.27
CA LEU A 170 -10.25 -6.98 15.13
C LEU A 170 -10.99 -7.41 13.86
N PHE A 171 -10.92 -8.68 13.46
CA PHE A 171 -11.57 -9.16 12.24
C PHE A 171 -13.10 -9.18 12.31
N ALA A 172 -13.68 -9.33 13.51
CA ALA A 172 -15.13 -9.31 13.69
C ALA A 172 -15.72 -7.90 13.75
N GLU A 173 -14.97 -6.91 14.22
CA GLU A 173 -15.54 -5.65 14.69
C GLU A 173 -14.95 -4.39 14.05
N SER A 174 -13.89 -4.51 13.23
CA SER A 174 -13.33 -3.35 12.54
C SER A 174 -14.35 -2.72 11.58
N PRO A 175 -14.68 -1.43 11.71
CA PRO A 175 -15.59 -0.74 10.79
C PRO A 175 -14.94 -0.39 9.45
N VAL A 176 -13.61 -0.51 9.35
CA VAL A 176 -12.78 -0.16 8.19
C VAL A 176 -11.96 -1.37 7.73
N PRO A 177 -11.38 -1.36 6.51
CA PRO A 177 -10.51 -2.43 6.04
C PRO A 177 -9.31 -2.67 6.97
N ILE A 178 -8.86 -3.92 7.05
CA ILE A 178 -7.66 -4.32 7.79
C ILE A 178 -6.55 -4.54 6.78
N ALA A 179 -5.52 -3.70 6.81
CA ALA A 179 -4.33 -3.82 5.98
C ALA A 179 -3.25 -4.60 6.73
N ALA A 180 -2.97 -5.84 6.31
CA ALA A 180 -2.14 -6.77 7.06
C ALA A 180 -0.75 -6.95 6.47
N HIS A 181 0.29 -6.77 7.30
CA HIS A 181 1.64 -7.26 7.03
C HIS A 181 1.72 -8.71 7.47
N CYS A 182 1.99 -9.61 6.52
CA CYS A 182 1.93 -11.04 6.71
C CYS A 182 3.30 -11.71 6.60
N GLU A 183 3.98 -11.87 7.74
CA GLU A 183 5.17 -12.73 7.90
C GLU A 183 5.04 -13.49 9.23
N ASP A 184 5.14 -14.81 9.20
CA ASP A 184 5.03 -15.65 10.40
C ASP A 184 6.27 -15.50 11.28
N GLU A 185 6.15 -14.76 12.38
CA GLU A 185 7.27 -14.42 13.27
C GLU A 185 8.00 -15.66 13.85
N PRO A 186 7.32 -16.75 14.26
CA PRO A 186 8.00 -17.98 14.67
C PRO A 186 8.88 -18.57 13.57
N THR A 187 8.43 -18.61 12.33
CA THR A 187 9.20 -19.11 11.18
C THR A 187 10.41 -18.22 10.92
N VAL A 188 10.24 -16.89 10.89
CA VAL A 188 11.34 -15.94 10.70
C VAL A 188 12.40 -16.07 11.80
N ARG A 189 11.99 -16.22 13.07
CA ARG A 189 12.93 -16.43 14.19
C ARG A 189 13.67 -17.73 14.07
N ALA A 190 12.98 -18.82 13.74
CA ALA A 190 13.62 -20.13 13.57
C ALA A 190 14.63 -20.12 12.42
N ASP A 191 14.28 -19.50 11.29
CA ASP A 191 15.20 -19.35 10.16
C ASP A 191 16.40 -18.47 10.54
N MET A 192 16.21 -17.35 11.24
CA MET A 192 17.29 -16.49 11.70
C MET A 192 18.25 -17.26 12.60
N GLU A 193 17.74 -18.02 13.58
CA GLU A 193 18.57 -18.80 14.51
C GLU A 193 19.34 -19.91 13.77
N ARG A 194 18.69 -20.56 12.80
CA ARG A 194 19.36 -21.54 11.94
C ARG A 194 20.55 -20.94 11.17
N PHE A 195 20.35 -19.74 10.58
CA PHE A 195 21.42 -19.06 9.85
C PHE A 195 22.53 -18.56 10.78
N ARG A 196 22.21 -18.08 11.98
CA ARG A 196 23.19 -17.72 13.01
C ARG A 196 24.03 -18.90 13.44
N THR A 197 23.41 -20.06 13.65
CA THR A 197 24.12 -21.30 14.01
C THR A 197 25.07 -21.75 12.90
N LEU A 198 24.65 -21.65 11.63
CA LEU A 198 25.44 -22.13 10.49
C LEU A 198 26.60 -21.18 10.14
N TYR A 199 26.42 -19.88 10.25
CA TYR A 199 27.34 -18.87 9.70
C TYR A 199 27.93 -17.93 10.74
N GLY A 200 27.46 -17.96 11.98
CA GLY A 200 27.77 -16.96 13.01
C GLY A 200 27.14 -15.58 12.69
N GLU A 201 27.10 -14.70 13.67
CA GLU A 201 26.55 -13.35 13.48
C GLU A 201 27.29 -12.56 12.39
N SER A 202 28.63 -12.65 12.37
CA SER A 202 29.47 -11.96 11.39
C SER A 202 29.43 -12.55 9.97
N GLY A 203 28.95 -13.79 9.83
CA GLY A 203 28.80 -14.47 8.55
C GLY A 203 27.45 -14.23 7.88
N LEU A 204 26.51 -13.54 8.52
CA LEU A 204 25.23 -13.19 7.96
C LEU A 204 25.40 -12.11 6.88
N THR A 205 24.87 -12.38 5.69
CA THR A 205 24.89 -11.46 4.54
C THR A 205 23.48 -11.07 4.14
N VAL A 206 23.34 -9.96 3.43
CA VAL A 206 22.04 -9.52 2.92
C VAL A 206 21.42 -10.50 1.93
N ALA A 207 22.21 -11.30 1.21
CA ALA A 207 21.73 -12.36 0.33
C ALA A 207 20.93 -13.46 1.08
N MET A 208 21.13 -13.60 2.39
CA MET A 208 20.37 -14.52 3.22
C MET A 208 19.01 -13.97 3.65
N HIS A 209 18.76 -12.68 3.44
CA HIS A 209 17.52 -12.02 3.86
C HIS A 209 16.25 -12.71 3.33
N PRO A 210 16.13 -13.07 2.04
CA PRO A 210 14.97 -13.79 1.51
C PRO A 210 14.87 -15.25 1.97
N LEU A 211 15.94 -15.83 2.51
CA LEU A 211 15.95 -17.17 3.08
C LEU A 211 15.50 -17.17 4.55
N ILE A 212 15.79 -16.10 5.28
CA ILE A 212 15.37 -15.86 6.66
C ILE A 212 13.91 -15.39 6.68
N ARG A 213 13.56 -14.40 5.86
CA ARG A 213 12.18 -13.96 5.62
C ARG A 213 11.63 -14.72 4.44
N SER A 214 11.39 -16.00 4.68
CA SER A 214 11.15 -17.00 3.65
C SER A 214 9.76 -16.89 3.02
N ALA A 215 9.58 -17.50 1.85
CA ALA A 215 8.27 -17.63 1.21
C ALA A 215 7.29 -18.43 2.07
N GLU A 216 7.78 -19.34 2.90
CA GLU A 216 6.96 -20.10 3.84
C GLU A 216 6.43 -19.20 4.96
N ALA A 217 7.25 -18.30 5.50
CA ALA A 217 6.81 -17.34 6.50
C ALA A 217 5.69 -16.42 5.98
N CYS A 218 5.80 -15.93 4.73
CA CYS A 218 4.77 -15.13 4.09
C CYS A 218 3.48 -15.92 3.92
N LEU A 219 3.55 -17.11 3.31
CA LEU A 219 2.36 -17.93 3.03
C LEU A 219 1.59 -18.27 4.32
N ARG A 220 2.25 -18.78 5.35
CA ARG A 220 1.61 -19.16 6.63
C ARG A 220 0.85 -17.99 7.26
N SER A 221 1.44 -16.81 7.26
CA SER A 221 0.83 -15.63 7.83
C SER A 221 -0.35 -15.14 6.97
N SER A 222 -0.21 -15.14 5.64
CA SER A 222 -1.28 -14.77 4.70
C SER A 222 -2.46 -15.75 4.78
N GLU A 223 -2.21 -17.06 4.84
CA GLU A 223 -3.25 -18.10 5.06
C GLU A 223 -4.01 -17.85 6.38
N LYS A 224 -3.29 -17.55 7.46
CA LYS A 224 -3.92 -17.22 8.75
C LYS A 224 -4.78 -15.96 8.65
N ALA A 225 -4.30 -14.89 8.00
CA ALA A 225 -5.06 -13.65 7.84
C ALA A 225 -6.34 -13.87 7.01
N VAL A 226 -6.24 -14.57 5.88
CA VAL A 226 -7.37 -14.92 5.02
C VAL A 226 -8.40 -15.76 5.79
N SER A 227 -7.97 -16.80 6.49
CA SER A 227 -8.83 -17.65 7.32
C SER A 227 -9.58 -16.87 8.41
N LEU A 228 -8.91 -15.88 9.05
CA LEU A 228 -9.54 -15.01 10.03
C LEU A 228 -10.60 -14.09 9.37
N ALA A 229 -10.29 -13.51 8.20
CA ALA A 229 -11.21 -12.66 7.46
C ALA A 229 -12.46 -13.45 7.01
N GLU A 230 -12.28 -14.65 6.48
CA GLU A 230 -13.40 -15.54 6.10
C GLU A 230 -14.25 -15.93 7.30
N ARG A 231 -13.61 -16.33 8.41
CA ARG A 231 -14.30 -16.82 9.60
C ARG A 231 -15.10 -15.75 10.33
N TYR A 232 -14.58 -14.52 10.41
CA TYR A 232 -15.17 -13.43 11.19
C TYR A 232 -15.80 -12.34 10.33
N GLY A 233 -15.70 -12.43 9.00
CA GLY A 233 -16.34 -11.51 8.07
C GLY A 233 -15.64 -10.15 7.94
N GLY A 234 -14.38 -10.02 8.35
CA GLY A 234 -13.59 -8.80 8.20
C GLY A 234 -13.30 -8.48 6.74
N ARG A 235 -13.09 -7.21 6.42
CA ARG A 235 -12.50 -6.79 5.14
C ARG A 235 -10.99 -6.80 5.28
N LEU A 236 -10.30 -7.63 4.51
CA LEU A 236 -8.85 -7.80 4.57
C LEU A 236 -8.18 -7.29 3.29
N HIS A 237 -7.11 -6.56 3.45
CA HIS A 237 -6.16 -6.25 2.40
C HIS A 237 -4.78 -6.76 2.80
N VAL A 238 -4.25 -7.75 2.08
CA VAL A 238 -2.90 -8.28 2.33
C VAL A 238 -1.90 -7.42 1.59
N LEU A 239 -1.04 -6.75 2.35
CA LEU A 239 -0.05 -5.81 1.85
C LEU A 239 1.14 -6.52 1.20
N HIS A 240 1.74 -5.87 0.20
CA HIS A 240 3.07 -6.18 -0.37
C HIS A 240 3.38 -7.67 -0.55
N LEU A 241 2.53 -8.40 -1.28
CA LEU A 241 2.83 -9.80 -1.65
C LEU A 241 4.22 -9.92 -2.25
N SER A 242 4.95 -10.94 -1.84
CA SER A 242 6.32 -11.17 -2.32
C SER A 242 6.56 -12.57 -2.87
N THR A 243 5.52 -13.43 -2.89
CA THR A 243 5.65 -14.83 -3.31
C THR A 243 4.56 -15.28 -4.28
N ALA A 244 4.90 -16.18 -5.18
CA ALA A 244 3.96 -16.81 -6.11
C ALA A 244 2.90 -17.66 -5.39
N ARG A 245 3.27 -18.27 -4.26
CA ARG A 245 2.39 -19.17 -3.52
C ARG A 245 1.21 -18.46 -2.88
N GLU A 246 1.38 -17.23 -2.48
CA GLU A 246 0.33 -16.42 -1.88
C GLU A 246 -0.80 -16.08 -2.87
N LEU A 247 -0.53 -16.02 -4.17
CA LEU A 247 -1.51 -15.67 -5.21
C LEU A 247 -2.71 -16.62 -5.24
N SER A 248 -2.55 -17.88 -4.81
CA SER A 248 -3.65 -18.85 -4.75
C SER A 248 -4.68 -18.56 -3.65
N LEU A 249 -4.41 -17.63 -2.75
CA LEU A 249 -5.31 -17.22 -1.66
C LEU A 249 -6.34 -16.18 -2.12
N PHE A 250 -6.18 -15.61 -3.31
CA PHE A 250 -6.99 -14.50 -3.78
C PHE A 250 -7.82 -14.89 -5.00
N ASP A 251 -9.08 -14.48 -4.98
CA ASP A 251 -10.05 -14.76 -6.04
C ASP A 251 -9.83 -13.81 -7.22
N ARG A 252 -9.37 -14.34 -8.35
CA ARG A 252 -9.09 -13.57 -9.59
C ARG A 252 -10.33 -13.33 -10.44
N ASP A 253 -11.37 -14.15 -10.28
CA ASP A 253 -12.55 -14.12 -11.14
C ASP A 253 -13.63 -13.18 -10.60
N LYS A 254 -13.55 -12.85 -9.31
CA LYS A 254 -14.52 -11.97 -8.65
C LYS A 254 -14.24 -10.50 -8.95
N PRO A 255 -15.25 -9.72 -9.37
CA PRO A 255 -15.11 -8.28 -9.55
C PRO A 255 -14.62 -7.58 -8.27
N LEU A 256 -13.74 -6.57 -8.40
CA LEU A 256 -13.07 -5.91 -7.27
C LEU A 256 -14.06 -5.37 -6.23
N GLU A 257 -15.15 -4.76 -6.66
CA GLU A 257 -16.19 -4.20 -5.78
C GLU A 257 -16.93 -5.25 -4.95
N GLN A 258 -16.80 -6.53 -5.31
CA GLN A 258 -17.39 -7.65 -4.58
C GLN A 258 -16.37 -8.39 -3.70
N LYS A 259 -15.07 -8.09 -3.85
CA LYS A 259 -14.02 -8.71 -3.02
C LYS A 259 -14.05 -8.13 -1.60
N ARG A 260 -14.04 -9.00 -0.61
CA ARG A 260 -13.82 -8.65 0.80
C ARG A 260 -12.37 -8.86 1.22
N ILE A 261 -11.66 -9.67 0.46
CA ILE A 261 -10.25 -10.00 0.64
C ILE A 261 -9.54 -9.58 -0.65
N THR A 262 -8.62 -8.64 -0.52
CA THR A 262 -7.82 -8.08 -1.62
C THR A 262 -6.35 -8.17 -1.29
N CYS A 263 -5.50 -7.96 -2.26
CA CYS A 263 -4.05 -7.91 -2.06
C CYS A 263 -3.37 -6.88 -2.94
N GLU A 264 -2.18 -6.49 -2.52
CA GLU A 264 -1.31 -5.61 -3.28
C GLU A 264 0.06 -6.24 -3.53
N VAL A 265 0.78 -5.66 -4.47
CA VAL A 265 2.19 -5.90 -4.69
C VAL A 265 2.92 -4.56 -4.80
N CYS A 266 4.09 -4.45 -4.17
CA CYS A 266 4.87 -3.23 -4.30
C CYS A 266 5.74 -3.25 -5.56
N VAL A 267 5.98 -2.06 -6.12
CA VAL A 267 6.79 -1.85 -7.33
C VAL A 267 8.17 -2.53 -7.25
N HIS A 268 8.80 -2.55 -6.07
CA HIS A 268 10.10 -3.18 -5.88
C HIS A 268 10.05 -4.72 -5.94
N HIS A 269 8.94 -5.36 -5.56
CA HIS A 269 8.73 -6.80 -5.72
C HIS A 269 8.42 -7.17 -7.18
N LEU A 270 7.91 -6.23 -7.99
CA LEU A 270 7.72 -6.40 -9.43
C LEU A 270 9.02 -6.17 -10.22
N TRP A 271 10.03 -5.51 -9.64
CA TRP A 271 11.24 -5.12 -10.35
C TRP A 271 12.44 -5.98 -10.01
N PHE A 272 12.75 -6.12 -8.72
CA PHE A 272 13.95 -6.83 -8.26
C PHE A 272 13.72 -8.33 -8.04
N SER A 273 14.81 -9.08 -8.03
CA SER A 273 14.89 -10.47 -7.61
C SER A 273 16.06 -10.67 -6.64
N ASP A 274 16.17 -11.86 -6.06
CA ASP A 274 17.26 -12.23 -5.15
C ASP A 274 18.66 -12.12 -5.79
N ALA A 275 18.77 -12.25 -7.11
CA ALA A 275 20.01 -12.01 -7.83
C ALA A 275 20.54 -10.56 -7.71
N ASP A 276 19.66 -9.60 -7.48
CA ASP A 276 20.02 -8.20 -7.37
C ASP A 276 20.71 -7.86 -6.02
N TYR A 277 20.61 -8.70 -4.99
CA TYR A 277 21.33 -8.51 -3.73
C TYR A 277 22.85 -8.43 -3.91
N ALA A 278 23.41 -9.17 -4.88
CA ALA A 278 24.83 -9.13 -5.18
C ALA A 278 25.31 -7.72 -5.62
N ARG A 279 24.44 -6.96 -6.28
CA ARG A 279 24.76 -5.63 -6.84
C ARG A 279 24.24 -4.48 -5.97
N LYS A 280 23.05 -4.64 -5.39
CA LYS A 280 22.34 -3.59 -4.65
C LYS A 280 22.57 -3.66 -3.15
N GLY A 281 22.91 -4.82 -2.62
CA GLY A 281 23.15 -5.00 -1.18
C GLY A 281 21.93 -4.61 -0.32
N ASN A 282 22.20 -3.85 0.72
CA ASN A 282 21.17 -3.39 1.66
C ASN A 282 20.17 -2.40 1.06
N LEU A 283 20.42 -1.83 -0.12
CA LEU A 283 19.49 -0.90 -0.77
C LEU A 283 18.18 -1.57 -1.22
N ILE A 284 18.15 -2.91 -1.28
CA ILE A 284 16.94 -3.68 -1.60
C ILE A 284 16.50 -4.61 -0.45
N LYS A 285 16.87 -4.26 0.79
CA LYS A 285 16.49 -5.02 1.99
C LYS A 285 15.15 -4.51 2.51
N TRP A 286 14.06 -5.04 1.96
CA TRP A 286 12.69 -4.78 2.43
C TRP A 286 12.13 -5.93 3.29
N ASN A 287 11.01 -5.67 3.93
CA ASN A 287 10.18 -6.63 4.65
C ASN A 287 8.73 -6.54 4.13
N PRO A 288 8.23 -7.56 3.45
CA PRO A 288 8.86 -8.86 3.11
C PRO A 288 10.07 -8.70 2.18
N ALA A 289 10.99 -9.67 2.27
CA ALA A 289 12.19 -9.66 1.44
C ALA A 289 11.85 -9.82 -0.06
N VAL A 290 12.65 -9.21 -0.93
CA VAL A 290 12.67 -9.52 -2.37
C VAL A 290 13.04 -10.99 -2.55
N LYS A 291 12.23 -11.74 -3.29
CA LYS A 291 12.36 -13.20 -3.51
C LYS A 291 13.00 -13.51 -4.87
N THR A 292 12.92 -14.78 -5.28
CA THR A 292 13.47 -15.25 -6.55
C THR A 292 12.82 -14.60 -7.78
N ALA A 293 13.51 -14.63 -8.91
CA ALA A 293 12.96 -14.15 -10.18
C ALA A 293 11.63 -14.85 -10.53
N ALA A 294 11.48 -16.14 -10.22
CA ALA A 294 10.23 -16.88 -10.45
C ALA A 294 9.06 -16.28 -9.63
N ASN A 295 9.30 -15.84 -8.39
CA ASN A 295 8.27 -15.14 -7.59
C ASN A 295 7.92 -13.79 -8.22
N ARG A 296 8.90 -12.98 -8.57
CA ARG A 296 8.68 -11.69 -9.25
C ARG A 296 7.83 -11.87 -10.53
N ASP A 297 8.19 -12.81 -11.37
CA ASP A 297 7.52 -13.04 -12.66
C ASP A 297 6.10 -13.57 -12.46
N ALA A 298 5.85 -14.37 -11.42
CA ALA A 298 4.51 -14.80 -11.03
C ALA A 298 3.66 -13.64 -10.50
N LEU A 299 4.24 -12.72 -9.70
CA LEU A 299 3.52 -11.51 -9.23
C LEU A 299 3.14 -10.59 -10.40
N ARG A 300 4.02 -10.43 -11.40
CA ARG A 300 3.71 -9.70 -12.63
C ARG A 300 2.56 -10.35 -13.41
N ALA A 301 2.58 -11.68 -13.54
CA ALA A 301 1.49 -12.40 -14.17
C ALA A 301 0.19 -12.23 -13.38
N GLY A 302 0.24 -12.33 -12.05
CA GLY A 302 -0.91 -12.13 -11.15
C GLY A 302 -1.53 -10.74 -11.24
N LEU A 303 -0.73 -9.72 -11.52
CA LEU A 303 -1.23 -8.37 -11.76
C LEU A 303 -2.00 -8.28 -13.10
N LEU A 304 -1.55 -9.01 -14.12
CA LEU A 304 -2.18 -9.00 -15.45
C LEU A 304 -3.43 -9.90 -15.52
N ASP A 305 -3.50 -10.95 -14.71
CA ASP A 305 -4.61 -11.91 -14.71
C ASP A 305 -5.67 -11.65 -13.61
N GLY A 306 -5.52 -10.55 -12.83
CA GLY A 306 -6.49 -10.11 -11.83
C GLY A 306 -6.38 -10.82 -10.46
N ALA A 307 -5.33 -11.61 -10.23
CA ALA A 307 -5.06 -12.18 -8.91
C ALA A 307 -4.54 -11.13 -7.91
N VAL A 308 -3.86 -10.10 -8.41
CA VAL A 308 -3.40 -8.94 -7.63
C VAL A 308 -4.29 -7.75 -7.93
N ASP A 309 -4.79 -7.07 -6.91
CA ASP A 309 -5.79 -6.01 -7.02
C ASP A 309 -5.17 -4.61 -7.07
N VAL A 310 -4.03 -4.40 -6.41
CA VAL A 310 -3.42 -3.07 -6.20
C VAL A 310 -1.90 -3.13 -6.40
N VAL A 311 -1.36 -2.01 -6.87
CA VAL A 311 0.10 -1.75 -6.90
C VAL A 311 0.38 -0.58 -5.98
N ALA A 312 1.32 -0.75 -5.04
CA ALA A 312 1.76 0.25 -4.08
C ALA A 312 3.29 0.49 -4.12
N THR A 313 3.81 1.44 -3.31
CA THR A 313 5.27 1.73 -3.24
C THR A 313 6.00 1.22 -1.97
#